data_68f1398c93b89b6f2bd1676d043a8ae8
#
_entry.id   68f1398c93b89b6f2bd1676d043a8ae8
#
_cell.length_a   1.000
_cell.length_b   1.000
_cell.length_c   1.000
_cell.angle_alpha   90.00
_cell.angle_beta   90.00
_cell.angle_gamma   90.00
#
_symmetry.space_group_name_H-M   'P 1'
#
loop_
_entity.id
_entity.type
_entity.pdbx_description
1 polymer ?
#
loop_
_entity_poly.entity_id
_entity_poly.type
_entity_poly.pdbx_seq_one_letter_code
_entity_poly.pdbx_strand_id
1 'polypeptide(L)'
;RAQQYDRAAGRVDAALAAGTLVADPIEPWDTRFTPCSYARMRADEAAGRGLPDIFSYYFRCTACGRRFNLMCEIYHGRGGHWIDVPD
;
A
#
# COMPACT_ATOMS: atom_id res chain seq x y z
N ARG A 1 12.51 10.06 -2.16
CA ARG A 1 11.15 9.57 -2.03
C ARG A 1 10.48 9.53 -3.39
N ALA A 2 9.86 8.42 -3.72
CA ALA A 2 9.33 8.20 -5.05
C ALA A 2 8.01 8.96 -5.25
N GLN A 3 7.96 9.82 -6.27
CA GLN A 3 6.71 10.47 -6.70
C GLN A 3 5.64 9.43 -7.06
N GLN A 4 6.06 8.27 -7.57
CA GLN A 4 5.17 7.18 -7.91
C GLN A 4 4.40 6.65 -6.70
N TYR A 5 5.07 6.57 -5.54
CA TYR A 5 4.40 6.19 -4.31
C TYR A 5 3.31 7.20 -3.95
N ASP A 6 3.61 8.48 -3.94
CA ASP A 6 2.65 9.51 -3.55
C ASP A 6 1.42 9.48 -4.47
N ARG A 7 1.64 9.29 -5.77
CA ARG A 7 0.56 9.21 -6.74
C ARG A 7 -0.29 7.95 -6.53
N ALA A 8 0.36 6.80 -6.38
CA ALA A 8 -0.34 5.54 -6.17
C ALA A 8 -1.12 5.54 -4.86
N ALA A 9 -0.50 6.01 -3.78
CA ALA A 9 -1.16 6.07 -2.47
C ALA A 9 -2.37 7.00 -2.50
N GLY A 10 -2.27 8.13 -3.19
CA GLY A 10 -3.41 9.04 -3.35
C GLY A 10 -4.58 8.37 -4.05
N ARG A 11 -4.31 7.59 -5.10
CA ARG A 11 -5.35 6.84 -5.81
C ARG A 11 -5.95 5.73 -4.95
N VAL A 12 -5.11 5.03 -4.20
CA VAL A 12 -5.58 3.98 -3.27
C VAL A 12 -6.48 4.60 -2.21
N ASP A 13 -6.07 5.72 -1.61
CA ASP A 13 -6.87 6.41 -0.60
C ASP A 13 -8.23 6.80 -1.15
N ALA A 14 -8.28 7.35 -2.35
CA ALA A 14 -9.53 7.75 -2.99
C ALA A 14 -10.44 6.54 -3.26
N ALA A 15 -9.85 5.43 -3.72
CA ALA A 15 -10.61 4.21 -4.01
C ALA A 15 -11.14 3.55 -2.74
N LEU A 16 -10.37 3.57 -1.66
CA LEU A 16 -10.82 3.07 -0.36
C LEU A 16 -11.98 3.93 0.16
N ALA A 17 -11.87 5.24 0.06
CA ALA A 17 -12.92 6.16 0.49
C ALA A 17 -14.19 5.98 -0.35
N ALA A 18 -14.04 5.71 -1.64
CA ALA A 18 -15.18 5.47 -2.54
C ALA A 18 -15.78 4.06 -2.42
N GLY A 19 -15.11 3.15 -1.71
CA GLY A 19 -15.56 1.77 -1.57
C GLY A 19 -15.28 0.88 -2.77
N THR A 20 -14.47 1.33 -3.73
CA THR A 20 -14.11 0.54 -4.92
C THR A 20 -12.92 -0.39 -4.66
N LEU A 21 -12.16 -0.14 -3.60
CA LEU A 21 -11.12 -1.04 -3.08
C LEU A 21 -11.38 -1.32 -1.61
N VAL A 22 -10.94 -2.49 -1.16
CA VAL A 22 -10.83 -2.83 0.26
C VAL A 22 -9.44 -3.34 0.53
N ALA A 23 -8.92 -3.09 1.73
CA ALA A 23 -7.62 -3.58 2.13
C ALA A 23 -7.74 -5.05 2.53
N ASP A 24 -6.87 -5.89 1.96
CA ASP A 24 -6.73 -7.28 2.40
C ASP A 24 -5.79 -7.34 3.61
N PRO A 25 -5.84 -8.42 4.40
CA PRO A 25 -4.88 -8.62 5.49
C PRO A 25 -3.44 -8.68 4.96
N ILE A 26 -2.49 -8.26 5.80
CA ILE A 26 -1.07 -8.37 5.48
C ILE A 26 -0.70 -9.84 5.41
N GLU A 27 -0.02 -10.24 4.34
CA GLU A 27 0.43 -11.62 4.18
C GLU A 27 1.47 -11.97 5.25
N PRO A 28 1.47 -13.22 5.77
CA PRO A 28 2.38 -13.59 6.86
C PRO A 28 3.86 -13.31 6.57
N TRP A 29 4.31 -13.54 5.34
CA TRP A 29 5.71 -13.30 4.95
C TRP A 29 6.07 -11.81 4.89
N ASP A 30 5.06 -10.94 4.78
CA ASP A 30 5.27 -9.49 4.71
C ASP A 30 5.27 -8.85 6.09
N THR A 31 4.78 -9.54 7.14
CA THR A 31 4.63 -8.95 8.46
C THR A 31 5.95 -8.54 9.12
N ARG A 32 7.04 -9.19 8.72
CA ARG A 32 8.36 -8.90 9.28
C ARG A 32 8.91 -7.54 8.87
N PHE A 33 8.39 -6.92 7.81
CA PHE A 33 8.84 -5.58 7.40
C PHE A 33 7.70 -4.59 7.23
N THR A 34 6.46 -5.06 7.19
CA THR A 34 5.27 -4.20 7.12
C THR A 34 4.72 -4.06 8.54
N PRO A 35 5.02 -2.95 9.24
CA PRO A 35 4.81 -2.89 10.69
C PRO A 35 3.37 -2.66 11.14
N CYS A 36 2.50 -2.19 10.24
CA CYS A 36 1.13 -1.84 10.61
C CYS A 36 0.23 -1.84 9.36
N SER A 37 -1.07 -1.63 9.56
CA SER A 37 -2.02 -1.57 8.46
C SER A 37 -1.73 -0.37 7.54
N TYR A 38 -2.24 -0.45 6.32
CA TYR A 38 -2.12 0.64 5.36
C TYR A 38 -2.71 1.95 5.94
N ALA A 39 -3.90 1.86 6.53
CA ALA A 39 -4.56 3.03 7.10
C ALA A 39 -3.70 3.68 8.19
N ARG A 40 -3.08 2.88 9.05
CA ARG A 40 -2.20 3.37 10.11
C ARG A 40 -0.95 4.02 9.52
N MET A 41 -0.36 3.40 8.51
CA MET A 41 0.81 3.97 7.84
C MET A 41 0.50 5.35 7.25
N ARG A 42 -0.65 5.47 6.56
CA ARG A 42 -1.04 6.75 5.97
C ARG A 42 -1.29 7.81 7.03
N ALA A 43 -1.92 7.43 8.16
CA ALA A 43 -2.14 8.35 9.27
C ALA A 43 -0.84 8.81 9.90
N ASP A 44 0.11 7.89 10.09
CA ASP A 44 1.42 8.22 10.66
C ASP A 44 2.20 9.15 9.72
N GLU A 45 2.13 8.89 8.41
CA GLU A 45 2.77 9.76 7.42
C GLU A 45 2.18 11.16 7.46
N ALA A 46 0.85 11.27 7.51
CA ALA A 46 0.18 12.58 7.59
C ALA A 46 0.55 13.33 8.88
N ALA A 47 0.84 12.59 9.94
CA ALA A 47 1.27 13.17 11.22
C ALA A 47 2.77 13.51 11.26
N GLY A 48 3.49 13.30 10.15
CA GLY A 48 4.91 13.61 10.06
C GLY A 48 5.84 12.57 10.65
N ARG A 49 5.35 11.34 10.88
CA ARG A 49 6.17 10.27 11.46
C ARG A 49 7.03 9.53 10.45
N GLY A 50 6.88 9.87 9.16
CA GLY A 50 7.64 9.23 8.08
C GLY A 50 7.04 7.92 7.64
N LEU A 51 7.77 7.22 6.76
CA LEU A 51 7.37 5.95 6.18
C LEU A 51 8.29 4.84 6.65
N PRO A 52 7.80 3.58 6.71
CA PRO A 52 8.69 2.43 6.87
C PRO A 52 9.68 2.34 5.71
N ASP A 53 10.83 1.72 5.94
CA ASP A 53 11.85 1.54 4.89
C ASP A 53 11.34 0.68 3.75
N ILE A 54 10.52 -0.31 4.06
CA ILE A 54 9.90 -1.20 3.09
C ILE A 54 8.53 -1.61 3.61
N PHE A 55 7.57 -1.72 2.69
CA PHE A 55 6.24 -2.23 3.03
C PHE A 55 5.58 -2.84 1.81
N SER A 56 4.58 -3.70 2.06
CA SER A 56 3.80 -4.35 1.02
C SER A 56 2.37 -4.52 1.51
N TYR A 57 1.43 -3.97 0.76
CA TYR A 57 0.00 -4.03 1.09
C TYR A 57 -0.77 -4.59 -0.08
N TYR A 58 -1.86 -5.29 0.23
CA TYR A 58 -2.73 -5.90 -0.78
C TYR A 58 -4.13 -5.30 -0.68
N PHE A 59 -4.76 -5.15 -1.82
CA PHE A 59 -6.10 -4.58 -1.95
C PHE A 59 -6.90 -5.40 -2.93
N ARG A 60 -8.23 -5.35 -2.79
CA ARG A 60 -9.12 -6.09 -3.67
C ARG A 60 -10.19 -5.15 -4.21
N CYS A 61 -10.43 -5.24 -5.52
CA CYS A 61 -11.51 -4.49 -6.18
C CYS A 61 -12.86 -5.06 -5.75
N THR A 62 -13.76 -4.19 -5.27
CA THR A 62 -15.08 -4.61 -4.81
C THR A 62 -16.01 -5.00 -5.96
N ALA A 63 -15.73 -4.53 -7.18
CA ALA A 63 -16.57 -4.80 -8.34
C ALA A 63 -16.18 -6.10 -9.04
N CYS A 64 -14.88 -6.37 -9.22
CA CYS A 64 -14.43 -7.51 -10.02
C CYS A 64 -13.62 -8.54 -9.23
N GLY A 65 -13.30 -8.28 -7.97
CA GLY A 65 -12.54 -9.19 -7.13
C GLY A 65 -11.05 -9.25 -7.44
N ARG A 66 -10.57 -8.45 -8.40
CA ARG A 66 -9.15 -8.43 -8.77
C ARG A 66 -8.31 -7.90 -7.61
N ARG A 67 -7.17 -8.53 -7.39
CA ARG A 67 -6.27 -8.20 -6.30
C ARG A 67 -5.10 -7.38 -6.80
N PHE A 68 -4.66 -6.41 -5.99
CA PHE A 68 -3.54 -5.53 -6.32
C PHE A 68 -2.54 -5.50 -5.17
N ASN A 69 -1.29 -5.26 -5.50
CA ASN A 69 -0.22 -5.10 -4.52
C ASN A 69 0.43 -3.73 -4.68
N LEU A 70 0.50 -3.00 -3.58
CA LEU A 70 1.28 -1.77 -3.47
C LEU A 70 2.49 -2.09 -2.60
N MET A 71 3.66 -2.15 -3.23
CA MET A 71 4.92 -2.40 -2.55
C MET A 71 5.85 -1.23 -2.78
N CYS A 72 6.56 -0.83 -1.74
CA CYS A 72 7.55 0.23 -1.85
C CYS A 72 8.76 -0.12 -1.01
N GLU A 73 9.94 0.15 -1.55
CA GLU A 73 11.21 -0.01 -0.85
C GLU A 73 11.95 1.31 -0.97
N ILE A 74 12.05 2.02 0.17
CA ILE A 74 12.60 3.37 0.23
C ILE A 74 14.09 3.33 0.60
N TYR A 75 14.48 2.32 1.37
CA TYR A 75 15.81 2.23 1.96
C TYR A 75 16.93 2.27 0.91
N HIS A 76 16.77 1.53 -0.20
CA HIS A 76 17.75 1.51 -1.28
C HIS A 76 17.39 2.44 -2.43
N GLY A 77 16.29 3.18 -2.32
CA GLY A 77 15.84 4.07 -3.38
C GLY A 77 15.31 3.38 -4.61
N ARG A 78 14.92 2.11 -4.51
CA ARG A 78 14.41 1.34 -5.65
C ARG A 78 12.98 1.71 -6.04
N GLY A 79 12.28 2.50 -5.20
CA GLY A 79 10.89 2.83 -5.44
C GLY A 79 9.97 1.68 -5.13
N GLY A 80 8.91 1.53 -5.90
CA GLY A 80 7.91 0.51 -5.64
C GLY A 80 7.08 0.19 -6.85
N HIS A 81 5.99 -0.56 -6.65
CA HIS A 81 5.09 -0.90 -7.73
C HIS A 81 3.64 -0.96 -7.25
N TRP A 82 2.76 -0.83 -8.22
CA TRP A 82 1.32 -1.12 -8.10
C TRP A 82 0.99 -2.06 -9.25
N ILE A 83 0.70 -3.32 -8.95
CA ILE A 83 0.48 -4.35 -9.97
C ILE A 83 -0.73 -5.22 -9.64
N ASP A 84 -1.31 -5.81 -10.70
CA ASP A 84 -2.25 -6.91 -10.57
C ASP A 84 -1.55 -8.12 -9.96
N VAL A 85 -2.23 -8.79 -9.04
CA VAL A 85 -1.74 -10.02 -8.44
C VAL A 85 -2.61 -11.16 -8.98
N PRO A 86 -2.04 -12.12 -9.73
CA PRO A 86 -2.80 -13.28 -10.18
C PRO A 86 -3.32 -14.09 -9.02
N ASP A 87 -4.52 -14.59 -9.17
CA ASP A 87 -5.12 -15.49 -8.17
C ASP A 87 -4.49 -16.87 -8.19
#